data_7f6a67b94064814c7b714a428760d49e
#
_entry.id   7f6a67b94064814c7b714a428760d49e
#
_cell.length_a   1.000
_cell.length_b   1.000
_cell.length_c   1.000
_cell.angle_alpha   90.00
_cell.angle_beta   90.00
_cell.angle_gamma   90.00
#
_symmetry.space_group_name_H-M   'P 1'
#
loop_
_entity.id
_entity.type
_entity.pdbx_description
1 polymer ?
#
loop_
_entity_poly.entity_id
_entity_poly.type
_entity_poly.pdbx_seq_one_letter_code
_entity_poly.pdbx_strand_id
1 'polypeptide(L)'
;MAKGNILLAAGGTGGHLFPAEALAHELTARGWTIHLATDDRAGRYAGSFPAAATHPIASATFGSRNPIKLAGAFWTIWRGVRQSSDLIRRIKPAAVVGFGGYPTLPPLYAATRRKVPTLVHEQNAVMGRANKALAARVNAIAGGFLKTGTSGVATKIVETGNPVRPAVLEAARTPYQPSGRGDPFHLLVFGGSQGAQFFSDAVPAAVAKLSSEQRKRLIVTQQARAEDADKVKKTYAELGVPAEISPFFTDMAARIASAHLVMSRSGASTVSEIAVIGRPALFVPYPHALDHDQAANAAALAAAGGGQVHPQSTLSPERIADLIGGLMDAPKALAGMAAAAKSAGKPNAARLLADLTEAIADGRSLNEFKEDTRA
;
A
#
# COMPACT_ATOMS: atom_id res chain seq x y z
N MET A 1 -9.33 20.08 -24.42
CA MET A 1 -10.46 19.13 -24.51
C MET A 1 -10.12 17.93 -23.66
N ALA A 2 -11.11 17.31 -22.96
CA ALA A 2 -10.88 16.09 -22.22
C ALA A 2 -10.49 14.94 -23.16
N LYS A 3 -9.46 14.14 -22.80
CA LYS A 3 -9.01 12.99 -23.60
C LYS A 3 -10.03 11.86 -23.67
N GLY A 4 -10.93 11.77 -22.71
CA GLY A 4 -11.92 10.70 -22.57
C GLY A 4 -12.07 10.23 -21.12
N ASN A 5 -12.74 9.10 -20.91
CA ASN A 5 -13.00 8.55 -19.59
C ASN A 5 -12.10 7.33 -19.30
N ILE A 6 -11.61 7.24 -18.08
CA ILE A 6 -10.98 6.03 -17.52
C ILE A 6 -11.80 5.56 -16.32
N LEU A 7 -12.07 4.26 -16.25
CA LEU A 7 -12.74 3.65 -15.11
C LEU A 7 -11.71 2.94 -14.22
N LEU A 8 -11.56 3.41 -13.00
CA LEU A 8 -10.77 2.74 -11.97
C LEU A 8 -11.68 1.89 -11.10
N ALA A 9 -11.25 0.68 -10.76
CA ALA A 9 -11.98 -0.25 -9.90
C ALA A 9 -11.11 -0.67 -8.72
N ALA A 10 -11.52 -0.34 -7.49
CA ALA A 10 -10.75 -0.61 -6.28
C ALA A 10 -11.65 -1.05 -5.13
N GLY A 11 -11.18 -1.98 -4.31
CA GLY A 11 -11.88 -2.44 -3.11
C GLY A 11 -11.60 -1.58 -1.89
N GLY A 12 -12.55 -1.55 -0.96
CA GLY A 12 -12.70 -0.66 0.18
C GLY A 12 -11.62 -0.68 1.28
N THR A 13 -10.36 -0.94 0.96
CA THR A 13 -9.23 -0.78 1.89
C THR A 13 -8.21 0.20 1.33
N GLY A 14 -7.50 0.91 2.21
CA GLY A 14 -6.45 1.85 1.81
C GLY A 14 -5.38 1.22 0.90
N GLY A 15 -5.06 -0.07 1.08
CA GLY A 15 -4.09 -0.78 0.23
C GLY A 15 -4.44 -0.82 -1.26
N HIS A 16 -5.74 -0.81 -1.60
CA HIS A 16 -6.20 -0.77 -2.99
C HIS A 16 -6.57 0.66 -3.45
N LEU A 17 -7.15 1.46 -2.55
CA LEU A 17 -7.62 2.80 -2.90
C LEU A 17 -6.48 3.81 -3.05
N PHE A 18 -5.43 3.77 -2.23
CA PHE A 18 -4.32 4.73 -2.33
C PHE A 18 -3.53 4.64 -3.64
N PRO A 19 -3.17 3.45 -4.15
CA PRO A 19 -2.58 3.34 -5.48
C PRO A 19 -3.52 3.80 -6.60
N ALA A 20 -4.84 3.54 -6.47
CA ALA A 20 -5.84 4.03 -7.41
C ALA A 20 -5.97 5.55 -7.38
N GLU A 21 -5.95 6.17 -6.20
CA GLU A 21 -5.94 7.62 -5.99
C GLU A 21 -4.71 8.27 -6.65
N ALA A 22 -3.53 7.69 -6.43
CA ALA A 22 -2.30 8.19 -7.03
C ALA A 22 -2.34 8.15 -8.57
N LEU A 23 -2.84 7.07 -9.16
CA LEU A 23 -3.06 6.99 -10.61
C LEU A 23 -4.12 8.00 -11.07
N ALA A 24 -5.20 8.18 -10.30
CA ALA A 24 -6.27 9.11 -10.64
C ALA A 24 -5.76 10.55 -10.71
N HIS A 25 -4.91 10.98 -9.76
CA HIS A 25 -4.26 12.29 -9.80
C HIS A 25 -3.41 12.46 -11.06
N GLU A 26 -2.58 11.48 -11.40
CA GLU A 26 -1.71 11.53 -12.58
C GLU A 26 -2.51 11.60 -13.88
N LEU A 27 -3.52 10.74 -14.04
CA LEU A 27 -4.36 10.73 -15.25
C LEU A 27 -5.22 12.00 -15.37
N THR A 28 -5.72 12.53 -14.25
CA THR A 28 -6.47 13.82 -14.26
C THR A 28 -5.56 14.96 -14.70
N ALA A 29 -4.31 15.02 -14.22
CA ALA A 29 -3.33 16.00 -14.65
C ALA A 29 -3.02 15.91 -16.16
N ARG A 30 -3.17 14.70 -16.75
CA ARG A 30 -3.02 14.47 -18.19
C ARG A 30 -4.29 14.75 -19.01
N GLY A 31 -5.38 15.17 -18.38
CA GLY A 31 -6.64 15.55 -19.03
C GLY A 31 -7.66 14.42 -19.19
N TRP A 32 -7.50 13.28 -18.47
CA TRP A 32 -8.50 12.24 -18.43
C TRP A 32 -9.60 12.53 -17.39
N THR A 33 -10.82 12.13 -17.71
CA THR A 33 -11.94 12.12 -16.75
C THR A 33 -11.99 10.78 -16.04
N ILE A 34 -11.87 10.80 -14.72
CA ILE A 34 -11.78 9.58 -13.91
C ILE A 34 -13.13 9.23 -13.30
N HIS A 35 -13.53 7.98 -13.43
CA HIS A 35 -14.66 7.36 -12.73
C HIS A 35 -14.14 6.28 -11.78
N LEU A 36 -14.70 6.19 -10.58
CA LEU A 36 -14.35 5.16 -9.59
C LEU A 36 -15.50 4.16 -9.42
N ALA A 37 -15.23 2.88 -9.66
CA ALA A 37 -16.11 1.77 -9.28
C ALA A 37 -15.60 1.15 -7.97
N THR A 38 -16.43 1.09 -6.94
CA THR A 38 -16.03 0.61 -5.61
C THR A 38 -17.22 0.05 -4.83
N ASP A 39 -17.00 -0.39 -3.59
CA ASP A 39 -18.07 -0.80 -2.67
C ASP A 39 -18.36 0.27 -1.61
N ASP A 40 -19.43 0.08 -0.84
CA ASP A 40 -19.90 1.03 0.18
C ASP A 40 -18.87 1.28 1.31
N ARG A 41 -17.87 0.38 1.47
CA ARG A 41 -16.81 0.51 2.48
C ARG A 41 -15.79 1.60 2.13
N ALA A 42 -15.72 1.98 0.86
CA ALA A 42 -14.80 3.01 0.39
C ALA A 42 -15.15 4.43 0.89
N GLY A 43 -16.35 4.66 1.40
CA GLY A 43 -16.83 5.98 1.84
C GLY A 43 -15.91 6.69 2.85
N ARG A 44 -15.14 5.96 3.65
CA ARG A 44 -14.17 6.53 4.60
C ARG A 44 -12.91 7.10 3.91
N TYR A 45 -12.59 6.64 2.70
CA TYR A 45 -11.37 6.99 1.97
C TYR A 45 -11.65 7.75 0.68
N ALA A 46 -12.91 7.79 0.22
CA ALA A 46 -13.28 8.36 -1.07
C ALA A 46 -13.40 9.90 -1.06
N GLY A 47 -13.33 10.55 0.10
CA GLY A 47 -13.55 12.01 0.21
C GLY A 47 -12.51 12.88 -0.50
N SER A 48 -11.29 12.36 -0.72
CA SER A 48 -10.20 13.06 -1.43
C SER A 48 -9.90 12.47 -2.81
N PHE A 49 -10.62 11.42 -3.21
CA PHE A 49 -10.34 10.73 -4.48
C PHE A 49 -10.76 11.61 -5.67
N PRO A 50 -9.86 11.94 -6.62
CA PRO A 50 -10.14 12.86 -7.73
C PRO A 50 -10.93 12.17 -8.86
N ALA A 51 -12.15 11.72 -8.54
CA ALA A 51 -13.08 11.15 -9.51
C ALA A 51 -14.22 12.12 -9.83
N ALA A 52 -14.58 12.24 -11.11
CA ALA A 52 -15.77 12.96 -11.55
C ALA A 52 -17.06 12.32 -11.02
N ALA A 53 -17.05 10.99 -10.82
CA ALA A 53 -18.14 10.27 -10.17
C ALA A 53 -17.65 8.94 -9.57
N THR A 54 -18.23 8.60 -8.41
CA THR A 54 -18.06 7.30 -7.75
C THR A 54 -19.30 6.44 -7.96
N HIS A 55 -19.11 5.19 -8.33
CA HIS A 55 -20.15 4.23 -8.68
C HIS A 55 -20.09 3.02 -7.73
N PRO A 56 -21.06 2.87 -6.81
CA PRO A 56 -21.14 1.68 -5.98
C PRO A 56 -21.54 0.47 -6.85
N ILE A 57 -20.70 -0.58 -6.80
CA ILE A 57 -20.90 -1.82 -7.55
C ILE A 57 -21.08 -2.98 -6.59
N ALA A 58 -22.15 -3.76 -6.80
CA ALA A 58 -22.39 -4.94 -6.01
C ALA A 58 -21.26 -5.95 -6.15
N SER A 59 -20.67 -6.35 -5.02
CA SER A 59 -19.59 -7.33 -4.98
C SER A 59 -19.75 -8.25 -3.76
N ALA A 60 -19.23 -9.47 -3.84
CA ALA A 60 -19.28 -10.43 -2.76
C ALA A 60 -17.98 -11.21 -2.66
N THR A 61 -17.70 -11.68 -1.43
CA THR A 61 -16.55 -12.56 -1.14
C THR A 61 -16.97 -14.01 -1.18
N PHE A 62 -16.12 -14.88 -1.75
CA PHE A 62 -16.29 -16.33 -1.68
C PHE A 62 -15.63 -16.88 -0.40
N GLY A 63 -16.24 -16.62 0.76
CA GLY A 63 -15.69 -17.03 2.07
C GLY A 63 -16.43 -18.15 2.77
N SER A 64 -17.56 -18.65 2.21
CA SER A 64 -18.40 -19.65 2.85
C SER A 64 -18.48 -20.95 2.03
N ARG A 65 -18.48 -22.10 2.71
CA ARG A 65 -18.77 -23.42 2.09
C ARG A 65 -20.28 -23.72 2.05
N ASN A 66 -21.12 -22.88 2.63
CA ASN A 66 -22.57 -23.06 2.63
C ASN A 66 -23.12 -22.78 1.20
N PRO A 67 -23.83 -23.73 0.58
CA PRO A 67 -24.32 -23.61 -0.81
C PRO A 67 -25.29 -22.43 -1.00
N ILE A 68 -26.13 -22.10 -0.02
CA ILE A 68 -27.08 -20.98 -0.11
C ILE A 68 -26.30 -19.65 -0.09
N LYS A 69 -25.30 -19.51 0.78
CA LYS A 69 -24.44 -18.31 0.82
C LYS A 69 -23.62 -18.19 -0.46
N LEU A 70 -23.17 -19.31 -1.03
CA LEU A 70 -22.43 -19.34 -2.28
C LEU A 70 -23.32 -18.89 -3.45
N ALA A 71 -24.55 -19.40 -3.55
CA ALA A 71 -25.54 -18.97 -4.56
C ALA A 71 -25.84 -17.46 -4.44
N GLY A 72 -26.01 -16.95 -3.23
CA GLY A 72 -26.21 -15.53 -2.97
C GLY A 72 -24.99 -14.68 -3.41
N ALA A 73 -23.77 -15.17 -3.18
CA ALA A 73 -22.55 -14.50 -3.64
C ALA A 73 -22.48 -14.45 -5.18
N PHE A 74 -22.80 -15.55 -5.86
CA PHE A 74 -22.88 -15.59 -7.33
C PHE A 74 -23.91 -14.60 -7.87
N TRP A 75 -25.11 -14.57 -7.29
CA TRP A 75 -26.16 -13.60 -7.67
C TRP A 75 -25.68 -12.15 -7.51
N THR A 76 -25.05 -11.83 -6.38
CA THR A 76 -24.52 -10.49 -6.11
C THR A 76 -23.45 -10.10 -7.13
N ILE A 77 -22.51 -11.00 -7.45
CA ILE A 77 -21.48 -10.75 -8.46
C ILE A 77 -22.11 -10.58 -9.84
N TRP A 78 -23.07 -11.42 -10.22
CA TRP A 78 -23.77 -11.28 -11.49
C TRP A 78 -24.49 -9.94 -11.61
N ARG A 79 -25.17 -9.49 -10.54
CA ARG A 79 -25.77 -8.14 -10.47
C ARG A 79 -24.72 -7.06 -10.67
N GLY A 80 -23.57 -7.18 -10.01
CA GLY A 80 -22.45 -6.25 -10.15
C GLY A 80 -21.89 -6.21 -11.58
N VAL A 81 -21.81 -7.37 -12.26
CA VAL A 81 -21.40 -7.45 -13.68
C VAL A 81 -22.39 -6.73 -14.58
N ARG A 82 -23.71 -6.87 -14.34
CA ARG A 82 -24.73 -6.11 -15.09
C ARG A 82 -24.62 -4.63 -14.86
N GLN A 83 -24.54 -4.19 -13.59
CA GLN A 83 -24.33 -2.78 -13.23
C GLN A 83 -23.08 -2.20 -13.90
N SER A 84 -21.97 -2.93 -13.85
CA SER A 84 -20.72 -2.51 -14.49
C SER A 84 -20.84 -2.47 -16.01
N SER A 85 -21.54 -3.41 -16.64
CA SER A 85 -21.78 -3.42 -18.08
C SER A 85 -22.61 -2.20 -18.53
N ASP A 86 -23.61 -1.82 -17.73
CA ASP A 86 -24.45 -0.64 -18.01
C ASP A 86 -23.65 0.66 -17.80
N LEU A 87 -22.83 0.71 -16.75
CA LEU A 87 -21.91 1.83 -16.50
C LEU A 87 -20.94 2.00 -17.68
N ILE A 88 -20.26 0.93 -18.12
CA ILE A 88 -19.31 0.95 -19.23
C ILE A 88 -19.97 1.43 -20.52
N ARG A 89 -21.21 1.01 -20.81
CA ARG A 89 -21.97 1.51 -21.98
C ARG A 89 -22.24 3.00 -21.91
N ARG A 90 -22.53 3.52 -20.70
CA ARG A 90 -22.87 4.93 -20.47
C ARG A 90 -21.66 5.84 -20.57
N ILE A 91 -20.55 5.48 -19.87
CA ILE A 91 -19.37 6.36 -19.79
C ILE A 91 -18.34 6.10 -20.91
N LYS A 92 -18.45 4.94 -21.62
CA LYS A 92 -17.55 4.53 -22.72
C LYS A 92 -16.08 4.75 -22.38
N PRO A 93 -15.54 4.09 -21.33
CA PRO A 93 -14.17 4.31 -20.92
C PRO A 93 -13.18 3.79 -21.95
N ALA A 94 -12.10 4.52 -22.21
CA ALA A 94 -11.00 4.11 -23.06
C ALA A 94 -10.22 2.92 -22.48
N ALA A 95 -10.13 2.84 -21.15
CA ALA A 95 -9.58 1.70 -20.43
C ALA A 95 -10.23 1.52 -19.06
N VAL A 96 -10.15 0.29 -18.52
CA VAL A 96 -10.58 -0.07 -17.16
C VAL A 96 -9.40 -0.62 -16.37
N VAL A 97 -9.07 -0.01 -15.24
CA VAL A 97 -7.92 -0.36 -14.39
C VAL A 97 -8.42 -0.90 -13.05
N GLY A 98 -8.02 -2.13 -12.70
CA GLY A 98 -8.38 -2.77 -11.45
C GLY A 98 -7.23 -2.79 -10.44
N PHE A 99 -7.50 -2.46 -9.18
CA PHE A 99 -6.51 -2.42 -8.11
C PHE A 99 -6.64 -3.56 -7.09
N GLY A 100 -7.47 -4.55 -7.41
CA GLY A 100 -7.69 -5.68 -6.51
C GLY A 100 -8.84 -5.49 -5.53
N GLY A 101 -9.03 -6.48 -4.69
CA GLY A 101 -10.24 -6.61 -3.88
C GLY A 101 -11.43 -7.13 -4.70
N TYR A 102 -12.43 -7.66 -4.02
CA TYR A 102 -13.62 -8.24 -4.70
C TYR A 102 -14.42 -7.24 -5.53
N PRO A 103 -14.50 -5.93 -5.19
CA PRO A 103 -15.16 -4.91 -6.01
C PRO A 103 -14.55 -4.72 -7.40
N THR A 104 -13.31 -5.14 -7.61
CA THR A 104 -12.63 -5.09 -8.92
C THR A 104 -13.15 -6.13 -9.90
N LEU A 105 -13.62 -7.29 -9.42
CA LEU A 105 -14.04 -8.40 -10.28
C LEU A 105 -15.16 -8.05 -11.25
N PRO A 106 -16.33 -7.49 -10.84
CA PRO A 106 -17.43 -7.21 -11.74
C PRO A 106 -17.08 -6.20 -12.84
N PRO A 107 -16.44 -5.02 -12.55
CA PRO A 107 -16.07 -4.05 -13.58
C PRO A 107 -15.08 -4.61 -14.61
N LEU A 108 -14.02 -5.28 -14.14
CA LEU A 108 -13.01 -5.84 -15.04
C LEU A 108 -13.57 -6.98 -15.89
N TYR A 109 -14.37 -7.87 -15.29
CA TYR A 109 -15.03 -8.93 -16.05
C TYR A 109 -15.98 -8.36 -17.11
N ALA A 110 -16.80 -7.38 -16.78
CA ALA A 110 -17.69 -6.72 -17.72
C ALA A 110 -16.89 -6.04 -18.86
N ALA A 111 -15.79 -5.37 -18.55
CA ALA A 111 -14.92 -4.72 -19.53
C ALA A 111 -14.29 -5.72 -20.50
N THR A 112 -13.73 -6.84 -19.99
CA THR A 112 -13.15 -7.88 -20.85
C THR A 112 -14.19 -8.50 -21.79
N ARG A 113 -15.44 -8.71 -21.31
CA ARG A 113 -16.55 -9.21 -22.16
C ARG A 113 -16.95 -8.22 -23.25
N ARG A 114 -16.75 -6.94 -23.03
CA ARG A 114 -17.05 -5.85 -23.97
C ARG A 114 -15.86 -5.43 -24.82
N LYS A 115 -14.73 -6.12 -24.69
CA LYS A 115 -13.48 -5.83 -25.41
C LYS A 115 -12.96 -4.40 -25.14
N VAL A 116 -13.28 -3.84 -23.98
CA VAL A 116 -12.66 -2.58 -23.52
C VAL A 116 -11.25 -2.91 -23.01
N PRO A 117 -10.22 -2.13 -23.34
CA PRO A 117 -8.88 -2.32 -22.82
C PRO A 117 -8.85 -2.39 -21.28
N THR A 118 -8.12 -3.38 -20.74
CA THR A 118 -8.12 -3.67 -19.30
C THR A 118 -6.72 -3.93 -18.78
N LEU A 119 -6.41 -3.41 -17.59
CA LEU A 119 -5.25 -3.83 -16.82
C LEU A 119 -5.62 -4.02 -15.35
N VAL A 120 -4.85 -4.84 -14.65
CA VAL A 120 -4.86 -4.91 -13.19
C VAL A 120 -3.52 -4.44 -12.64
N HIS A 121 -3.58 -3.71 -11.53
CA HIS A 121 -2.40 -3.38 -10.73
C HIS A 121 -2.37 -4.30 -9.50
N GLU A 122 -1.28 -5.03 -9.33
CA GLU A 122 -1.04 -5.85 -8.14
C GLU A 122 0.01 -5.18 -7.27
N GLN A 123 -0.38 -4.81 -6.06
CA GLN A 123 0.47 -4.09 -5.11
C GLN A 123 1.47 -5.01 -4.43
N ASN A 124 1.05 -6.26 -4.15
CA ASN A 124 1.83 -7.21 -3.36
C ASN A 124 2.81 -8.02 -4.22
N ALA A 125 3.80 -8.61 -3.57
CA ALA A 125 4.72 -9.56 -4.20
C ALA A 125 4.04 -10.90 -4.57
N VAL A 126 2.89 -11.19 -3.96
CA VAL A 126 2.04 -12.35 -4.26
C VAL A 126 0.70 -11.86 -4.80
N MET A 127 0.31 -12.35 -5.97
CA MET A 127 -0.93 -11.91 -6.62
C MET A 127 -2.16 -12.32 -5.83
N GLY A 128 -2.98 -11.33 -5.45
CA GLY A 128 -4.23 -11.53 -4.73
C GLY A 128 -5.28 -12.28 -5.55
N ARG A 129 -6.23 -12.92 -4.89
CA ARG A 129 -7.23 -13.83 -5.51
C ARG A 129 -8.06 -13.17 -6.61
N ALA A 130 -8.47 -11.91 -6.43
CA ALA A 130 -9.25 -11.18 -7.42
C ALA A 130 -8.43 -10.93 -8.70
N ASN A 131 -7.20 -10.41 -8.55
CA ASN A 131 -6.30 -10.17 -9.67
C ASN A 131 -5.91 -11.48 -10.37
N LYS A 132 -5.67 -12.56 -9.60
CA LYS A 132 -5.37 -13.90 -10.16
C LYS A 132 -6.51 -14.44 -11.03
N ALA A 133 -7.76 -14.23 -10.63
CA ALA A 133 -8.93 -14.65 -11.42
C ALA A 133 -9.07 -13.84 -12.74
N LEU A 134 -8.57 -12.62 -12.80
CA LEU A 134 -8.62 -11.74 -13.96
C LEU A 134 -7.38 -11.81 -14.85
N ALA A 135 -6.25 -12.26 -14.33
CA ALA A 135 -4.92 -12.18 -14.95
C ALA A 135 -4.86 -12.74 -16.39
N ALA A 136 -5.52 -13.88 -16.65
CA ALA A 136 -5.55 -14.46 -17.98
C ALA A 136 -6.36 -13.62 -19.01
N ARG A 137 -7.32 -12.80 -18.54
CA ARG A 137 -8.29 -12.08 -19.37
C ARG A 137 -7.88 -10.64 -19.68
N VAL A 138 -7.12 -9.99 -18.79
CA VAL A 138 -6.71 -8.60 -18.97
C VAL A 138 -5.58 -8.46 -20.00
N ASN A 139 -5.44 -7.26 -20.57
CA ASN A 139 -4.38 -6.94 -21.54
C ASN A 139 -3.01 -6.85 -20.88
N ALA A 140 -2.92 -6.25 -19.69
CA ALA A 140 -1.68 -6.06 -18.96
C ALA A 140 -1.86 -6.26 -17.44
N ILE A 141 -0.75 -6.51 -16.75
CA ILE A 141 -0.65 -6.59 -15.29
C ILE A 141 0.48 -5.65 -14.88
N ALA A 142 0.14 -4.59 -14.16
CA ALA A 142 1.13 -3.72 -13.55
C ALA A 142 1.53 -4.30 -12.19
N GLY A 143 2.81 -4.47 -11.94
CA GLY A 143 3.34 -5.06 -10.72
C GLY A 143 4.01 -4.04 -9.82
N GLY A 144 3.56 -3.94 -8.55
CA GLY A 144 4.26 -3.21 -7.50
C GLY A 144 5.56 -3.90 -7.13
N PHE A 145 5.45 -5.17 -6.77
CA PHE A 145 6.55 -6.07 -6.43
C PHE A 145 6.61 -7.34 -7.30
N LEU A 146 5.61 -7.56 -8.17
CA LEU A 146 5.63 -8.68 -9.11
C LEU A 146 6.73 -8.49 -10.15
N LYS A 147 7.37 -9.61 -10.52
CA LYS A 147 8.43 -9.65 -11.52
C LYS A 147 7.91 -10.12 -12.88
N THR A 148 8.44 -9.53 -13.93
CA THR A 148 8.23 -9.99 -15.31
C THR A 148 8.78 -11.41 -15.49
N GLY A 149 8.10 -12.22 -16.30
CA GLY A 149 8.52 -13.58 -16.64
C GLY A 149 8.35 -13.89 -18.12
N THR A 150 8.84 -15.02 -18.54
CA THR A 150 8.92 -15.43 -19.94
C THR A 150 7.78 -16.36 -20.38
N SER A 151 6.90 -16.78 -19.48
CA SER A 151 5.82 -17.72 -19.78
C SER A 151 4.49 -17.37 -19.13
N GLY A 152 3.39 -17.78 -19.75
CA GLY A 152 2.04 -17.67 -19.24
C GLY A 152 1.65 -16.22 -18.87
N VAL A 153 0.99 -16.06 -17.73
CA VAL A 153 0.53 -14.75 -17.22
C VAL A 153 1.68 -13.80 -16.90
N ALA A 154 2.85 -14.33 -16.55
CA ALA A 154 4.02 -13.51 -16.20
C ALA A 154 4.54 -12.68 -17.38
N THR A 155 4.25 -13.08 -18.64
CA THR A 155 4.58 -12.27 -19.83
C THR A 155 3.80 -10.96 -19.90
N LYS A 156 2.63 -10.90 -19.24
CA LYS A 156 1.78 -9.70 -19.18
C LYS A 156 2.19 -8.71 -18.09
N ILE A 157 3.16 -9.07 -17.23
CA ILE A 157 3.59 -8.22 -16.13
C ILE A 157 4.52 -7.10 -16.64
N VAL A 158 4.27 -5.89 -16.17
CA VAL A 158 5.12 -4.72 -16.29
C VAL A 158 5.46 -4.23 -14.88
N GLU A 159 6.73 -4.08 -14.57
CA GLU A 159 7.21 -3.65 -13.26
C GLU A 159 7.08 -2.13 -13.10
N THR A 160 5.90 -1.64 -12.77
CA THR A 160 5.64 -0.20 -12.58
C THR A 160 6.06 0.31 -11.21
N GLY A 161 6.14 -0.54 -10.22
CA GLY A 161 6.17 -0.16 -8.80
C GLY A 161 4.76 0.16 -8.27
N ASN A 162 4.68 0.47 -6.99
CA ASN A 162 3.42 0.88 -6.36
C ASN A 162 3.27 2.40 -6.43
N PRO A 163 2.21 2.92 -7.04
CA PRO A 163 1.88 4.33 -6.99
C PRO A 163 1.72 4.83 -5.55
N VAL A 164 2.38 5.93 -5.24
CA VAL A 164 2.26 6.61 -3.95
C VAL A 164 1.55 7.95 -4.12
N ARG A 165 0.80 8.37 -3.10
CA ARG A 165 0.02 9.61 -3.13
C ARG A 165 0.92 10.85 -3.22
N PRO A 166 0.41 11.99 -3.73
CA PRO A 166 1.18 13.24 -3.81
C PRO A 166 1.82 13.67 -2.49
N ALA A 167 1.12 13.48 -1.35
CA ALA A 167 1.64 13.79 -0.02
C ALA A 167 2.91 13.00 0.33
N VAL A 168 3.06 11.77 -0.17
CA VAL A 168 4.26 10.95 0.01
C VAL A 168 5.43 11.50 -0.80
N LEU A 169 5.18 11.94 -2.04
CA LEU A 169 6.19 12.56 -2.90
C LEU A 169 6.68 13.89 -2.30
N GLU A 170 5.78 14.67 -1.71
CA GLU A 170 6.14 15.90 -1.01
C GLU A 170 6.98 15.59 0.24
N ALA A 171 6.54 14.67 1.08
CA ALA A 171 7.27 14.22 2.26
C ALA A 171 8.67 13.66 1.92
N ALA A 172 8.83 13.05 0.74
CA ALA A 172 10.09 12.50 0.26
C ALA A 172 11.14 13.58 -0.08
N ARG A 173 10.77 14.85 -0.14
CA ARG A 173 11.71 15.98 -0.30
C ARG A 173 12.48 16.28 0.98
N THR A 174 11.97 15.89 2.14
CA THR A 174 12.64 16.05 3.42
C THR A 174 13.82 15.08 3.52
N PRO A 175 15.08 15.56 3.58
CA PRO A 175 16.23 14.68 3.69
C PRO A 175 16.21 13.96 5.04
N TYR A 176 16.76 12.75 5.07
CA TYR A 176 16.95 12.03 6.31
C TYR A 176 18.12 12.65 7.11
N GLN A 177 17.87 12.95 8.37
CA GLN A 177 18.89 13.40 9.31
C GLN A 177 19.00 12.36 10.43
N PRO A 178 20.13 11.67 10.60
CA PRO A 178 20.28 10.73 11.71
C PRO A 178 20.34 11.47 13.04
N SER A 179 19.68 10.95 14.07
CA SER A 179 19.78 11.47 15.42
C SER A 179 21.18 11.20 16.00
N GLY A 180 21.88 12.25 16.42
CA GLY A 180 23.19 12.16 17.06
C GLY A 180 23.10 11.70 18.52
N ARG A 181 24.28 11.54 19.16
CA ARG A 181 24.35 11.17 20.57
C ARG A 181 23.84 12.36 21.42
N GLY A 182 22.78 12.14 22.22
CA GLY A 182 22.13 13.18 23.03
C GLY A 182 20.96 13.88 22.35
N ASP A 183 20.82 13.81 21.03
CA ASP A 183 19.71 14.41 20.32
C ASP A 183 18.40 13.61 20.49
N PRO A 184 17.22 14.21 20.36
CA PRO A 184 15.94 13.51 20.34
C PRO A 184 15.89 12.42 19.25
N PHE A 185 15.28 11.30 19.58
CA PHE A 185 15.09 10.18 18.66
C PHE A 185 13.61 9.90 18.43
N HIS A 186 13.11 10.15 17.23
CA HIS A 186 11.71 9.95 16.86
C HIS A 186 11.48 8.53 16.35
N LEU A 187 10.74 7.74 17.11
CA LEU A 187 10.26 6.40 16.72
C LEU A 187 8.80 6.49 16.30
N LEU A 188 8.52 6.09 15.05
CA LEU A 188 7.16 5.94 14.55
C LEU A 188 6.76 4.47 14.53
N VAL A 189 5.62 4.14 15.17
CA VAL A 189 5.10 2.77 15.25
C VAL A 189 3.68 2.70 14.73
N PHE A 190 3.41 1.87 13.73
CA PHE A 190 2.04 1.69 13.23
C PHE A 190 1.78 0.32 12.60
N GLY A 191 0.53 -0.15 12.75
CA GLY A 191 0.11 -1.47 12.27
C GLY A 191 -0.71 -1.47 11.00
N GLY A 192 -0.95 -0.29 10.39
CA GLY A 192 -1.96 -0.15 9.34
C GLY A 192 -3.38 -0.28 9.90
N SER A 193 -4.37 -0.41 9.03
CA SER A 193 -5.79 -0.36 9.41
C SER A 193 -6.27 -1.50 10.35
N GLN A 194 -5.50 -2.58 10.51
CA GLN A 194 -5.94 -3.77 11.28
C GLN A 194 -4.87 -4.37 12.21
N GLY A 195 -3.65 -3.89 12.21
CA GLY A 195 -2.52 -4.62 12.80
C GLY A 195 -1.89 -4.03 14.05
N ALA A 196 -2.52 -3.06 14.73
CA ALA A 196 -1.88 -2.30 15.80
C ALA A 196 -1.77 -3.02 17.16
N GLN A 197 -2.59 -4.04 17.47
CA GLN A 197 -2.63 -4.65 18.81
C GLN A 197 -1.27 -5.17 19.28
N PHE A 198 -0.55 -5.91 18.45
CA PHE A 198 0.78 -6.40 18.80
C PHE A 198 1.72 -5.28 19.24
N PHE A 199 1.71 -4.16 18.51
CA PHE A 199 2.55 -3.02 18.84
C PHE A 199 2.10 -2.33 20.13
N SER A 200 0.79 -2.29 20.41
CA SER A 200 0.23 -1.73 21.64
C SER A 200 0.70 -2.49 22.90
N ASP A 201 0.91 -3.80 22.79
CA ASP A 201 1.39 -4.63 23.89
C ASP A 201 2.92 -4.69 23.94
N ALA A 202 3.58 -4.90 22.81
CA ALA A 202 5.01 -5.21 22.78
C ALA A 202 5.92 -3.98 22.85
N VAL A 203 5.58 -2.86 22.18
CA VAL A 203 6.50 -1.72 22.09
C VAL A 203 6.62 -0.94 23.40
N PRO A 204 5.54 -0.61 24.13
CA PRO A 204 5.68 0.02 25.46
C PRO A 204 6.49 -0.84 26.44
N ALA A 205 6.28 -2.16 26.43
CA ALA A 205 7.03 -3.11 27.23
C ALA A 205 8.53 -3.16 26.87
N ALA A 206 8.84 -3.02 25.58
CA ALA A 206 10.22 -2.94 25.09
C ALA A 206 10.88 -1.63 25.50
N VAL A 207 10.16 -0.51 25.42
CA VAL A 207 10.68 0.82 25.82
C VAL A 207 11.02 0.83 27.31
N ALA A 208 10.30 0.12 28.16
CA ALA A 208 10.62 -0.05 29.58
C ALA A 208 12.00 -0.71 29.79
N LYS A 209 12.49 -1.48 28.86
CA LYS A 209 13.79 -2.20 28.90
C LYS A 209 14.96 -1.43 28.30
N LEU A 210 14.70 -0.32 27.63
CA LEU A 210 15.76 0.57 27.15
C LEU A 210 16.53 1.20 28.33
N SER A 211 17.78 1.55 28.12
CA SER A 211 18.57 2.29 29.12
C SER A 211 17.94 3.65 29.47
N SER A 212 18.27 4.19 30.62
CA SER A 212 17.79 5.51 31.03
C SER A 212 18.18 6.61 30.01
N GLU A 213 19.38 6.52 29.46
CA GLU A 213 19.87 7.47 28.45
C GLU A 213 19.10 7.37 27.15
N GLN A 214 18.78 6.16 26.68
CA GLN A 214 17.97 5.94 25.48
C GLN A 214 16.55 6.45 25.69
N ARG A 215 15.91 6.16 26.84
CA ARG A 215 14.55 6.67 27.14
C ARG A 215 14.46 8.19 27.19
N LYS A 216 15.46 8.88 27.75
CA LYS A 216 15.49 10.35 27.80
C LYS A 216 15.46 11.00 26.41
N ARG A 217 16.01 10.32 25.41
CA ARG A 217 16.06 10.80 24.02
C ARG A 217 14.83 10.43 23.20
N LEU A 218 14.09 9.39 23.63
CA LEU A 218 13.04 8.78 22.84
C LEU A 218 11.78 9.63 22.82
N ILE A 219 11.25 9.88 21.62
CA ILE A 219 9.93 10.47 21.36
C ILE A 219 9.16 9.48 20.50
N VAL A 220 7.99 9.05 20.94
CA VAL A 220 7.20 8.01 20.26
C VAL A 220 5.97 8.60 19.60
N THR A 221 5.75 8.25 18.33
CA THR A 221 4.46 8.39 17.69
C THR A 221 3.94 6.99 17.42
N GLN A 222 2.83 6.59 18.04
CA GLN A 222 2.32 5.21 17.90
C GLN A 222 0.84 5.17 17.57
N GLN A 223 0.51 4.42 16.52
CA GLN A 223 -0.88 4.04 16.27
C GLN A 223 -1.27 2.93 17.24
N ALA A 224 -2.34 3.16 18.00
CA ALA A 224 -2.98 2.16 18.85
C ALA A 224 -4.49 2.15 18.58
N ARG A 225 -5.12 0.97 18.66
CA ARG A 225 -6.58 0.88 18.54
C ARG A 225 -7.25 1.71 19.64
N ALA A 226 -8.49 2.17 19.42
CA ALA A 226 -9.20 3.00 20.39
C ALA A 226 -9.26 2.34 21.79
N GLU A 227 -9.48 1.02 21.82
CA GLU A 227 -9.53 0.23 23.05
C GLU A 227 -8.17 0.07 23.76
N ASP A 228 -7.05 0.25 23.05
CA ASP A 228 -5.70 0.10 23.60
C ASP A 228 -5.06 1.47 23.93
N ALA A 229 -5.58 2.55 23.38
CA ALA A 229 -4.91 3.87 23.37
C ALA A 229 -4.61 4.41 24.78
N ASP A 230 -5.55 4.32 25.71
CA ASP A 230 -5.38 4.84 27.08
C ASP A 230 -4.34 4.03 27.86
N LYS A 231 -4.34 2.69 27.71
CA LYS A 231 -3.31 1.82 28.30
C LYS A 231 -1.92 2.19 27.80
N VAL A 232 -1.79 2.38 26.48
CA VAL A 232 -0.49 2.72 25.85
C VAL A 232 0.00 4.10 26.30
N LYS A 233 -0.88 5.11 26.33
CA LYS A 233 -0.56 6.46 26.83
C LYS A 233 -0.07 6.43 28.26
N LYS A 234 -0.80 5.71 29.15
CA LYS A 234 -0.45 5.58 30.57
C LYS A 234 0.93 4.96 30.72
N THR A 235 1.22 3.87 30.01
CA THR A 235 2.53 3.20 30.09
C THR A 235 3.68 4.13 29.70
N TYR A 236 3.56 4.88 28.60
CA TYR A 236 4.61 5.84 28.21
C TYR A 236 4.77 6.99 29.22
N ALA A 237 3.67 7.48 29.79
CA ALA A 237 3.72 8.52 30.84
C ALA A 237 4.45 8.03 32.10
N GLU A 238 4.17 6.79 32.55
CA GLU A 238 4.86 6.15 33.68
C GLU A 238 6.37 5.96 33.41
N LEU A 239 6.76 5.74 32.16
CA LEU A 239 8.15 5.62 31.73
C LEU A 239 8.85 6.98 31.53
N GLY A 240 8.12 8.09 31.62
CA GLY A 240 8.64 9.44 31.36
C GLY A 240 9.01 9.66 29.89
N VAL A 241 8.40 8.91 28.95
CA VAL A 241 8.67 9.00 27.51
C VAL A 241 7.57 9.82 26.83
N PRO A 242 7.89 10.94 26.16
CA PRO A 242 6.92 11.69 25.36
C PRO A 242 6.32 10.81 24.25
N ALA A 243 4.98 10.71 24.22
CA ALA A 243 4.32 9.88 23.25
C ALA A 243 3.02 10.49 22.71
N GLU A 244 2.87 10.48 21.39
CA GLU A 244 1.61 10.79 20.69
C GLU A 244 0.94 9.49 20.25
N ILE A 245 -0.26 9.23 20.81
CA ILE A 245 -1.01 8.00 20.55
C ILE A 245 -2.34 8.35 19.91
N SER A 246 -2.63 7.72 18.76
CA SER A 246 -3.89 7.90 18.06
C SER A 246 -4.33 6.61 17.35
N PRO A 247 -5.63 6.35 17.24
CA PRO A 247 -6.11 5.21 16.44
C PRO A 247 -5.91 5.41 14.93
N PHE A 248 -5.77 6.65 14.48
CA PHE A 248 -5.56 6.97 13.08
C PHE A 248 -4.83 8.31 12.92
N PHE A 249 -3.90 8.36 11.97
CA PHE A 249 -3.19 9.57 11.57
C PHE A 249 -3.51 9.91 10.12
N THR A 250 -3.93 11.13 9.85
CA THR A 250 -4.24 11.61 8.50
C THR A 250 -2.96 12.06 7.74
N ASP A 251 -1.92 12.41 8.47
CA ASP A 251 -0.66 12.98 8.03
C ASP A 251 0.51 11.98 8.05
N MET A 252 0.21 10.68 7.83
CA MET A 252 1.20 9.60 7.96
C MET A 252 2.46 9.82 7.14
N ALA A 253 2.37 10.40 5.94
CA ALA A 253 3.53 10.67 5.10
C ALA A 253 4.52 11.66 5.78
N ALA A 254 4.01 12.72 6.40
CA ALA A 254 4.82 13.67 7.15
C ALA A 254 5.45 13.02 8.39
N ARG A 255 4.70 12.17 9.09
CA ARG A 255 5.19 11.40 10.24
C ARG A 255 6.30 10.41 9.88
N ILE A 256 6.16 9.72 8.75
CA ILE A 256 7.24 8.89 8.23
C ILE A 256 8.47 9.77 7.94
N ALA A 257 8.29 10.92 7.30
CA ALA A 257 9.39 11.81 6.95
C ALA A 257 10.13 12.39 8.17
N SER A 258 9.45 12.60 9.29
CA SER A 258 10.06 13.11 10.53
C SER A 258 10.66 12.01 11.40
N ALA A 259 10.40 10.74 11.12
CA ALA A 259 10.90 9.63 11.93
C ALA A 259 12.37 9.32 11.67
N HIS A 260 13.11 9.03 12.74
CA HIS A 260 14.46 8.47 12.67
C HIS A 260 14.43 6.96 12.43
N LEU A 261 13.39 6.29 12.94
CA LEU A 261 13.15 4.86 12.73
C LEU A 261 11.65 4.61 12.64
N VAL A 262 11.25 3.79 11.69
CA VAL A 262 9.87 3.32 11.54
C VAL A 262 9.77 1.86 11.95
N MET A 263 8.82 1.50 12.80
CA MET A 263 8.46 0.11 13.08
C MET A 263 7.03 -0.14 12.64
N SER A 264 6.82 -1.05 11.67
CA SER A 264 5.49 -1.21 11.08
C SER A 264 5.21 -2.61 10.56
N ARG A 265 3.92 -2.86 10.21
CA ARG A 265 3.56 -3.96 9.31
C ARG A 265 4.11 -3.69 7.91
N SER A 266 4.31 -4.75 7.14
CA SER A 266 4.89 -4.68 5.78
C SER A 266 3.84 -4.84 4.67
N GLY A 267 2.71 -4.13 4.80
CA GLY A 267 1.77 -3.99 3.70
C GLY A 267 2.42 -3.28 2.50
N ALA A 268 2.01 -3.62 1.29
CA ALA A 268 2.64 -3.15 0.06
C ALA A 268 2.75 -1.61 -0.02
N SER A 269 1.68 -0.87 0.29
CA SER A 269 1.70 0.60 0.31
C SER A 269 2.68 1.14 1.36
N THR A 270 2.70 0.55 2.56
CA THR A 270 3.60 0.97 3.65
C THR A 270 5.06 0.83 3.25
N VAL A 271 5.45 -0.35 2.72
CA VAL A 271 6.83 -0.59 2.25
C VAL A 271 7.22 0.41 1.15
N SER A 272 6.30 0.66 0.21
CA SER A 272 6.55 1.58 -0.90
C SER A 272 6.67 3.03 -0.45
N GLU A 273 5.79 3.49 0.48
CA GLU A 273 5.85 4.85 1.04
C GLU A 273 7.13 5.08 1.84
N ILE A 274 7.53 4.12 2.69
CA ILE A 274 8.78 4.18 3.47
C ILE A 274 9.99 4.24 2.54
N ALA A 275 10.01 3.42 1.48
CA ALA A 275 11.09 3.41 0.49
C ALA A 275 11.18 4.74 -0.27
N VAL A 276 10.06 5.27 -0.76
CA VAL A 276 10.04 6.55 -1.50
C VAL A 276 10.48 7.72 -0.62
N ILE A 277 10.02 7.76 0.64
CA ILE A 277 10.44 8.80 1.61
C ILE A 277 11.91 8.60 2.02
N GLY A 278 12.40 7.35 2.04
CA GLY A 278 13.76 7.00 2.41
C GLY A 278 13.95 7.03 3.92
N ARG A 279 13.26 6.15 4.64
CA ARG A 279 13.39 6.03 6.10
C ARG A 279 13.78 4.61 6.51
N PRO A 280 14.66 4.47 7.52
CA PRO A 280 15.01 3.16 8.08
C PRO A 280 13.77 2.48 8.67
N ALA A 281 13.61 1.18 8.46
CA ALA A 281 12.44 0.49 8.94
C ALA A 281 12.74 -0.89 9.56
N LEU A 282 11.98 -1.19 10.63
CA LEU A 282 11.81 -2.53 11.20
C LEU A 282 10.42 -3.04 10.78
N PHE A 283 10.39 -3.95 9.87
CA PHE A 283 9.15 -4.55 9.38
C PHE A 283 8.77 -5.78 10.19
N VAL A 284 7.53 -5.82 10.65
CA VAL A 284 6.94 -6.95 11.36
C VAL A 284 5.76 -7.47 10.54
N PRO A 285 5.97 -8.43 9.65
CA PRO A 285 4.90 -9.00 8.82
C PRO A 285 3.73 -9.49 9.67
N TYR A 286 2.50 -9.23 9.21
CA TYR A 286 1.31 -9.72 9.90
C TYR A 286 1.22 -11.24 9.74
N PRO A 287 1.20 -12.04 10.85
CA PRO A 287 1.32 -13.49 10.78
C PRO A 287 0.13 -14.19 10.12
N HIS A 288 -1.05 -13.53 10.11
CA HIS A 288 -2.27 -14.04 9.50
C HIS A 288 -2.58 -13.37 8.16
N ALA A 289 -1.58 -12.74 7.52
CA ALA A 289 -1.74 -12.20 6.17
C ALA A 289 -2.07 -13.32 5.19
N LEU A 290 -3.09 -13.11 4.37
CA LEU A 290 -3.44 -14.04 3.31
C LEU A 290 -2.23 -14.18 2.38
N ASP A 291 -1.87 -15.43 2.07
CA ASP A 291 -0.78 -15.79 1.15
C ASP A 291 0.64 -15.35 1.59
N HIS A 292 0.87 -14.99 2.87
CA HIS A 292 2.16 -14.55 3.45
C HIS A 292 2.83 -13.40 2.68
N ASP A 293 2.04 -12.56 2.01
CA ASP A 293 2.46 -11.50 1.12
C ASP A 293 3.33 -10.43 1.80
N GLN A 294 3.09 -10.14 3.10
CA GLN A 294 3.79 -9.08 3.81
C GLN A 294 5.29 -9.31 3.98
N ALA A 295 5.72 -10.53 4.23
CA ALA A 295 7.14 -10.84 4.29
C ALA A 295 7.81 -10.66 2.92
N ALA A 296 7.13 -11.11 1.85
CA ALA A 296 7.60 -10.97 0.49
C ALA A 296 7.65 -9.50 0.02
N ASN A 297 6.70 -8.66 0.45
CA ASN A 297 6.68 -7.22 0.12
C ASN A 297 7.93 -6.49 0.67
N ALA A 298 8.35 -6.82 1.89
CA ALA A 298 9.52 -6.18 2.51
C ALA A 298 10.87 -6.77 2.06
N ALA A 299 10.87 -7.97 1.46
CA ALA A 299 12.10 -8.70 1.15
C ALA A 299 13.07 -7.92 0.24
N ALA A 300 12.55 -7.25 -0.79
CA ALA A 300 13.36 -6.46 -1.70
C ALA A 300 14.01 -5.25 -1.01
N LEU A 301 13.27 -4.56 -0.14
CA LEU A 301 13.79 -3.41 0.61
C LEU A 301 14.80 -3.86 1.67
N ALA A 302 14.57 -5.00 2.32
CA ALA A 302 15.50 -5.59 3.27
C ALA A 302 16.80 -6.05 2.59
N ALA A 303 16.70 -6.70 1.42
CA ALA A 303 17.86 -7.11 0.62
C ALA A 303 18.70 -5.91 0.14
N ALA A 304 18.06 -4.78 -0.14
CA ALA A 304 18.74 -3.52 -0.45
C ALA A 304 19.38 -2.85 0.79
N GLY A 305 19.13 -3.33 2.00
CA GLY A 305 19.63 -2.76 3.25
C GLY A 305 18.78 -1.59 3.78
N GLY A 306 17.63 -1.29 3.17
CA GLY A 306 16.75 -0.19 3.58
C GLY A 306 15.82 -0.49 4.76
N GLY A 307 15.79 -1.74 5.21
CA GLY A 307 14.99 -2.18 6.35
C GLY A 307 15.38 -3.55 6.84
N GLN A 308 14.82 -3.95 7.96
CA GLN A 308 14.97 -5.30 8.52
C GLN A 308 13.59 -5.95 8.64
N VAL A 309 13.49 -7.24 8.41
CA VAL A 309 12.26 -8.02 8.53
C VAL A 309 12.35 -8.98 9.70
N HIS A 310 11.45 -8.84 10.65
CA HIS A 310 11.41 -9.67 11.85
C HIS A 310 10.04 -10.34 11.98
N PRO A 311 9.96 -11.68 11.91
CA PRO A 311 8.70 -12.39 12.18
C PRO A 311 8.19 -12.05 13.58
N GLN A 312 6.88 -11.77 13.71
CA GLN A 312 6.27 -11.40 15.00
C GLN A 312 6.60 -12.41 16.12
N SER A 313 6.64 -13.71 15.81
CA SER A 313 6.93 -14.79 16.76
C SER A 313 8.35 -14.76 17.35
N THR A 314 9.27 -14.01 16.74
CA THR A 314 10.66 -13.86 17.22
C THR A 314 10.88 -12.60 18.04
N LEU A 315 9.85 -11.79 18.22
CA LEU A 315 9.93 -10.47 18.86
C LEU A 315 9.36 -10.53 20.30
N SER A 316 10.24 -10.77 21.27
CA SER A 316 9.96 -10.45 22.69
C SER A 316 10.18 -8.93 22.93
N PRO A 317 9.66 -8.38 24.07
CA PRO A 317 9.98 -6.99 24.45
C PRO A 317 11.49 -6.72 24.55
N GLU A 318 12.29 -7.67 25.07
CA GLU A 318 13.75 -7.58 25.14
C GLU A 318 14.35 -7.46 23.74
N ARG A 319 13.94 -8.34 22.81
CA ARG A 319 14.45 -8.31 21.44
C ARG A 319 14.11 -7.03 20.72
N ILE A 320 12.89 -6.48 20.92
CA ILE A 320 12.50 -5.18 20.36
C ILE A 320 13.36 -4.06 20.96
N ALA A 321 13.62 -4.08 22.28
CA ALA A 321 14.48 -3.11 22.94
C ALA A 321 15.90 -3.15 22.37
N ASP A 322 16.50 -4.34 22.19
CA ASP A 322 17.81 -4.52 21.58
C ASP A 322 17.89 -3.94 20.17
N LEU A 323 16.86 -4.19 19.35
CA LEU A 323 16.79 -3.68 17.98
C LEU A 323 16.69 -2.16 17.95
N ILE A 324 15.78 -1.58 18.73
CA ILE A 324 15.59 -0.12 18.78
C ILE A 324 16.82 0.54 19.38
N GLY A 325 17.28 0.07 20.54
CA GLY A 325 18.42 0.65 21.26
C GLY A 325 19.71 0.57 20.44
N GLY A 326 19.98 -0.59 19.83
CA GLY A 326 21.14 -0.76 18.96
C GLY A 326 21.15 0.18 17.75
N LEU A 327 19.99 0.44 17.14
CA LEU A 327 19.87 1.40 16.04
C LEU A 327 19.94 2.86 16.54
N MET A 328 19.39 3.18 17.71
CA MET A 328 19.53 4.51 18.33
C MET A 328 20.99 4.90 18.57
N ASP A 329 21.84 3.93 18.87
CA ASP A 329 23.26 4.13 19.15
C ASP A 329 24.15 4.00 17.89
N ALA A 330 23.54 3.74 16.71
CA ALA A 330 24.23 3.54 15.44
C ALA A 330 23.78 4.53 14.34
N PRO A 331 23.96 5.87 14.49
CA PRO A 331 23.46 6.86 13.54
C PRO A 331 23.98 6.67 12.11
N LYS A 332 25.22 6.16 11.93
CA LYS A 332 25.77 5.85 10.61
C LYS A 332 25.03 4.67 9.94
N ALA A 333 24.65 3.65 10.71
CA ALA A 333 23.87 2.53 10.19
C ALA A 333 22.47 3.00 9.76
N LEU A 334 21.81 3.83 10.55
CA LEU A 334 20.51 4.43 10.19
C LEU A 334 20.61 5.28 8.92
N ALA A 335 21.66 6.11 8.79
CA ALA A 335 21.88 6.89 7.57
C ALA A 335 22.07 5.98 6.33
N GLY A 336 22.82 4.90 6.46
CA GLY A 336 22.99 3.88 5.42
C GLY A 336 21.66 3.21 5.05
N MET A 337 20.86 2.82 6.05
CA MET A 337 19.53 2.25 5.83
C MET A 337 18.59 3.24 5.12
N ALA A 338 18.59 4.51 5.52
CA ALA A 338 17.78 5.54 4.88
C ALA A 338 18.15 5.74 3.41
N ALA A 339 19.45 5.82 3.10
CA ALA A 339 19.96 5.95 1.74
C ALA A 339 19.57 4.73 0.88
N ALA A 340 19.72 3.52 1.43
CA ALA A 340 19.33 2.28 0.75
C ALA A 340 17.81 2.21 0.52
N ALA A 341 17.00 2.62 1.49
CA ALA A 341 15.55 2.71 1.33
C ALA A 341 15.18 3.68 0.20
N LYS A 342 15.77 4.87 0.20
CA LYS A 342 15.55 5.90 -0.82
C LYS A 342 15.91 5.42 -2.22
N SER A 343 17.03 4.72 -2.36
CA SER A 343 17.50 4.17 -3.63
C SER A 343 16.57 3.07 -4.17
N ALA A 344 15.95 2.28 -3.29
CA ALA A 344 15.00 1.23 -3.67
C ALA A 344 13.60 1.77 -3.98
N GLY A 345 13.30 3.03 -3.59
CA GLY A 345 12.00 3.67 -3.81
C GLY A 345 11.71 3.92 -5.30
N LYS A 346 10.43 3.85 -5.67
CA LYS A 346 9.95 4.13 -7.04
C LYS A 346 9.00 5.32 -7.06
N PRO A 347 9.49 6.57 -6.98
CA PRO A 347 8.64 7.75 -6.91
C PRO A 347 7.84 8.00 -8.21
N ASN A 348 8.31 7.47 -9.34
CA ASN A 348 7.67 7.61 -10.65
C ASN A 348 6.62 6.50 -10.96
N ALA A 349 6.28 5.65 -9.99
CA ALA A 349 5.37 4.52 -10.21
C ALA A 349 4.00 4.95 -10.75
N ALA A 350 3.43 6.06 -10.26
CA ALA A 350 2.15 6.57 -10.74
C ALA A 350 2.24 7.00 -12.22
N ARG A 351 3.35 7.65 -12.61
CA ARG A 351 3.62 8.06 -14.00
C ARG A 351 3.73 6.83 -14.91
N LEU A 352 4.54 5.83 -14.53
CA LEU A 352 4.70 4.60 -15.32
C LEU A 352 3.39 3.82 -15.48
N LEU A 353 2.56 3.79 -14.43
CA LEU A 353 1.26 3.15 -14.51
C LEU A 353 0.30 3.94 -15.41
N ALA A 354 0.36 5.27 -15.40
CA ALA A 354 -0.41 6.11 -16.31
C ALA A 354 0.04 5.92 -17.77
N ASP A 355 1.35 5.88 -18.04
CA ASP A 355 1.92 5.60 -19.37
C ASP A 355 1.42 4.24 -19.90
N LEU A 356 1.43 3.19 -19.06
CA LEU A 356 0.90 1.87 -19.42
C LEU A 356 -0.61 1.92 -19.66
N THR A 357 -1.36 2.66 -18.85
CA THR A 357 -2.81 2.83 -19.00
C THR A 357 -3.16 3.50 -20.32
N GLU A 358 -2.45 4.58 -20.67
CA GLU A 358 -2.62 5.29 -21.95
C GLU A 358 -2.24 4.39 -23.13
N ALA A 359 -1.12 3.69 -23.07
CA ALA A 359 -0.69 2.79 -24.13
C ALA A 359 -1.74 1.70 -24.46
N ILE A 360 -2.33 1.05 -23.44
CA ILE A 360 -3.38 0.06 -23.69
C ILE A 360 -4.70 0.70 -24.13
N ALA A 361 -5.02 1.91 -23.66
CA ALA A 361 -6.20 2.66 -24.11
C ALA A 361 -6.11 3.02 -25.60
N ASP A 362 -4.91 3.34 -26.09
CA ASP A 362 -4.60 3.65 -27.48
C ASP A 362 -4.44 2.39 -28.35
N GLY A 363 -4.61 1.20 -27.79
CA GLY A 363 -4.51 -0.09 -28.47
C GLY A 363 -3.08 -0.52 -28.80
N ARG A 364 -2.05 0.10 -28.19
CA ARG A 364 -0.65 -0.32 -28.34
C ARG A 364 -0.42 -1.70 -27.73
N SER A 365 0.43 -2.49 -28.36
CA SER A 365 0.80 -3.78 -27.81
C SER A 365 1.69 -3.64 -26.56
N LEU A 366 1.59 -4.63 -25.67
CA LEU A 366 2.43 -4.64 -24.46
C LEU A 366 3.92 -4.81 -24.78
N ASN A 367 4.28 -5.43 -25.90
CA ASN A 367 5.66 -5.60 -26.32
C ASN A 367 6.26 -4.27 -26.75
N GLU A 368 5.56 -3.50 -27.60
CA GLU A 368 5.97 -2.14 -27.98
C GLU A 368 6.18 -1.25 -26.74
N PHE A 369 5.24 -1.29 -25.77
CA PHE A 369 5.39 -0.54 -24.54
C PHE A 369 6.66 -0.93 -23.76
N LYS A 370 6.95 -2.24 -23.65
CA LYS A 370 8.13 -2.74 -22.93
C LYS A 370 9.44 -2.39 -23.62
N GLU A 371 9.46 -2.32 -24.94
CA GLU A 371 10.63 -1.90 -25.72
C GLU A 371 10.93 -0.41 -25.50
N ASP A 372 9.91 0.44 -25.60
CA ASP A 372 10.06 1.89 -25.39
C ASP A 372 10.51 2.24 -23.96
N THR A 373 10.10 1.46 -22.96
CA THR A 373 10.50 1.72 -21.55
C THR A 373 11.87 1.18 -21.17
N ARG A 374 12.52 0.39 -22.06
CA ARG A 374 13.89 -0.11 -21.90
C ARG A 374 14.93 0.73 -22.63
N ALA A 375 14.52 1.48 -23.64
CA ALA A 375 15.35 2.43 -24.38
C ALA A 375 15.52 3.74 -23.59
#